data_be4d527fb1b904d1e79b0cc2becded4a
#
_entry.id   be4d527fb1b904d1e79b0cc2becded4a
#
_cell.length_a   1.000
_cell.length_b   1.000
_cell.length_c   1.000
_cell.angle_alpha   90.00
_cell.angle_beta   90.00
_cell.angle_gamma   90.00
#
_symmetry.space_group_name_H-M   'P 1'
#
loop_
_entity.id
_entity.type
_entity.pdbx_description
1 polymer ?
#
loop_
_entity_poly.entity_id
_entity_poly.type
_entity_poly.pdbx_seq_one_letter_code
_entity_poly.pdbx_strand_id
1 'polypeptide(L)'
;MPRGFSLIELMIVVAIIGILAAVALPAYQDYTIRARISEAVLALSPCRTAVSEIYQSAKKDTVIGPNNWGCGESTTGSSFVIAPISQYVASISTDDNGVITVVTTGVSALGPAAGTTLTLTPTDANGAPLSVTAIPRQVEGFKCAHGTMPEKYLPGSCR
;
A
#
# COMPACT_ATOMS: atom_id res chain seq x y z
N MET A 1 -29.69 16.84 -50.51
CA MET A 1 -28.90 17.98 -49.99
C MET A 1 -28.39 17.61 -48.60
N PRO A 2 -27.07 17.61 -48.35
CA PRO A 2 -26.56 17.37 -47.02
C PRO A 2 -26.98 18.51 -46.09
N ARG A 3 -27.64 18.19 -45.00
CA ARG A 3 -27.98 19.15 -43.93
C ARG A 3 -26.69 19.44 -43.14
N GLY A 4 -26.23 20.68 -43.17
CA GLY A 4 -25.12 21.14 -42.36
C GLY A 4 -25.52 21.18 -40.87
N PHE A 5 -24.56 20.84 -39.99
CA PHE A 5 -24.74 20.95 -38.53
C PHE A 5 -24.82 22.43 -38.13
N SER A 6 -25.77 22.80 -37.28
CA SER A 6 -25.86 24.14 -36.76
C SER A 6 -24.76 24.41 -35.73
N LEU A 7 -24.19 25.60 -35.74
CA LEU A 7 -23.13 26.00 -34.78
C LEU A 7 -23.62 25.92 -33.33
N ILE A 8 -24.89 26.23 -33.10
CA ILE A 8 -25.52 26.17 -31.78
C ILE A 8 -25.69 24.73 -31.27
N GLU A 9 -25.98 23.75 -32.17
CA GLU A 9 -26.08 22.35 -31.81
C GLU A 9 -24.72 21.83 -31.35
N LEU A 10 -23.62 22.22 -32.02
CA LEU A 10 -22.28 21.87 -31.60
C LEU A 10 -21.94 22.50 -30.24
N MET A 11 -22.26 23.78 -30.03
CA MET A 11 -21.96 24.47 -28.76
C MET A 11 -22.67 23.82 -27.56
N ILE A 12 -23.90 23.41 -27.68
CA ILE A 12 -24.63 22.74 -26.60
C ILE A 12 -23.98 21.39 -26.27
N VAL A 13 -23.60 20.62 -27.27
CA VAL A 13 -22.98 19.31 -27.07
C VAL A 13 -21.63 19.44 -26.34
N VAL A 14 -20.73 20.33 -26.76
CA VAL A 14 -19.45 20.53 -26.07
C VAL A 14 -19.63 21.10 -24.67
N ALA A 15 -20.64 21.94 -24.43
CA ALA A 15 -20.95 22.43 -23.09
C ALA A 15 -21.36 21.29 -22.14
N ILE A 16 -22.23 20.38 -22.59
CA ILE A 16 -22.66 19.23 -21.80
C ILE A 16 -21.49 18.29 -21.53
N ILE A 17 -20.66 17.97 -22.54
CA ILE A 17 -19.46 17.14 -22.37
C ILE A 17 -18.50 17.80 -21.39
N GLY A 18 -18.31 19.11 -21.46
CA GLY A 18 -17.44 19.83 -20.53
C GLY A 18 -17.88 19.71 -19.08
N ILE A 19 -19.17 19.85 -18.80
CA ILE A 19 -19.75 19.69 -17.47
C ILE A 19 -19.55 18.24 -16.96
N LEU A 20 -19.86 17.25 -17.79
CA LEU A 20 -19.71 15.85 -17.43
C LEU A 20 -18.24 15.49 -17.17
N ALA A 21 -17.33 15.96 -18.01
CA ALA A 21 -15.89 15.73 -17.86
C ALA A 21 -15.33 16.36 -16.58
N ALA A 22 -15.79 17.56 -16.20
CA ALA A 22 -15.36 18.26 -14.99
C ALA A 22 -15.63 17.44 -13.71
N VAL A 23 -16.69 16.64 -13.68
CA VAL A 23 -17.03 15.77 -12.53
C VAL A 23 -16.36 14.40 -12.66
N ALA A 24 -16.30 13.84 -13.87
CA ALA A 24 -15.78 12.49 -14.08
C ALA A 24 -14.27 12.36 -13.92
N LEU A 25 -13.49 13.35 -14.36
CA LEU A 25 -12.02 13.29 -14.34
C LEU A 25 -11.43 13.15 -12.91
N PRO A 26 -11.82 13.95 -11.90
CA PRO A 26 -11.30 13.79 -10.54
C PRO A 26 -11.66 12.43 -9.93
N ALA A 27 -12.87 11.96 -10.15
CA ALA A 27 -13.30 10.64 -9.66
C ALA A 27 -12.49 9.50 -10.29
N TYR A 28 -12.21 9.59 -11.58
CA TYR A 28 -11.38 8.62 -12.29
C TYR A 28 -9.94 8.61 -11.75
N GLN A 29 -9.36 9.77 -11.47
CA GLN A 29 -8.02 9.88 -10.89
C GLN A 29 -7.96 9.21 -9.52
N ASP A 30 -8.90 9.48 -8.61
CA ASP A 30 -8.95 8.86 -7.29
C ASP A 30 -9.11 7.33 -7.38
N TYR A 31 -9.91 6.84 -8.33
CA TYR A 31 -10.07 5.42 -8.58
C TYR A 31 -8.77 4.76 -9.07
N THR A 32 -8.08 5.38 -10.01
CA THR A 32 -6.81 4.84 -10.54
C THR A 32 -5.71 4.84 -9.49
N ILE A 33 -5.60 5.88 -8.64
CA ILE A 33 -4.66 5.90 -7.52
C ILE A 33 -4.97 4.75 -6.55
N ARG A 34 -6.23 4.55 -6.19
CA ARG A 34 -6.64 3.46 -5.30
C ARG A 34 -6.29 2.08 -5.87
N ALA A 35 -6.44 1.86 -7.18
CA ALA A 35 -6.05 0.63 -7.84
C ALA A 35 -4.53 0.37 -7.72
N ARG A 36 -3.70 1.40 -7.90
CA ARG A 36 -2.24 1.31 -7.74
C ARG A 36 -1.82 1.06 -6.30
N ILE A 37 -2.50 1.66 -5.33
CA ILE A 37 -2.26 1.37 -3.90
C ILE A 37 -2.64 -0.08 -3.54
N SER A 38 -3.67 -0.63 -4.16
CA SER A 38 -4.00 -2.06 -3.98
C SER A 38 -2.87 -2.97 -4.45
N GLU A 39 -2.13 -2.61 -5.51
CA GLU A 39 -0.91 -3.32 -5.92
C GLU A 39 0.17 -3.25 -4.84
N ALA A 40 0.39 -2.07 -4.24
CA ALA A 40 1.33 -1.92 -3.13
C ALA A 40 0.95 -2.80 -1.93
N VAL A 41 -0.34 -2.92 -1.60
CA VAL A 41 -0.83 -3.81 -0.54
C VAL A 41 -0.61 -5.29 -0.90
N LEU A 42 -0.77 -5.67 -2.16
CA LEU A 42 -0.49 -7.04 -2.62
C LEU A 42 1.00 -7.38 -2.52
N ALA A 43 1.89 -6.43 -2.76
CA ALA A 43 3.34 -6.62 -2.62
C ALA A 43 3.77 -6.99 -1.18
N LEU A 44 2.91 -6.79 -0.18
CA LEU A 44 3.14 -7.19 1.20
C LEU A 44 2.84 -8.67 1.48
N SER A 45 2.19 -9.38 0.56
CA SER A 45 1.80 -10.78 0.78
C SER A 45 2.97 -11.70 1.15
N PRO A 46 4.14 -11.64 0.49
CA PRO A 46 5.29 -12.45 0.89
C PRO A 46 5.77 -12.13 2.30
N CYS A 47 5.75 -10.84 2.69
CA CYS A 47 6.13 -10.42 4.04
C CYS A 47 5.18 -10.95 5.12
N ARG A 48 3.88 -10.95 4.86
CA ARG A 48 2.92 -11.55 5.80
C ARG A 48 3.24 -13.02 6.06
N THR A 49 3.52 -13.78 5.01
CA THR A 49 3.88 -15.20 5.11
C THR A 49 5.17 -15.37 5.91
N ALA A 50 6.24 -14.64 5.58
CA ALA A 50 7.52 -14.73 6.27
C ALA A 50 7.40 -14.37 7.75
N VAL A 51 6.72 -13.28 8.09
CA VAL A 51 6.48 -12.87 9.48
C VAL A 51 5.68 -13.93 10.23
N SER A 52 4.61 -14.47 9.63
CA SER A 52 3.81 -15.53 10.24
C SER A 52 4.62 -16.81 10.48
N GLU A 53 5.48 -17.19 9.54
CA GLU A 53 6.36 -18.36 9.65
C GLU A 53 7.35 -18.19 10.81
N ILE A 54 7.99 -17.04 10.92
CA ILE A 54 8.93 -16.75 12.01
C ILE A 54 8.22 -16.77 13.36
N TYR A 55 7.05 -16.15 13.49
CA TYR A 55 6.27 -16.20 14.72
C TYR A 55 5.94 -17.63 15.18
N GLN A 56 5.70 -18.53 14.23
CA GLN A 56 5.32 -19.91 14.52
C GLN A 56 6.53 -20.84 14.74
N SER A 57 7.63 -20.63 14.01
CA SER A 57 8.75 -21.56 13.93
C SER A 57 9.98 -21.16 14.77
N ALA A 58 10.13 -19.88 15.08
CA ALA A 58 11.28 -19.41 15.84
C ALA A 58 11.26 -19.96 17.28
N LYS A 59 12.44 -20.20 17.81
CA LYS A 59 12.59 -20.68 19.20
C LYS A 59 12.25 -19.55 20.17
N LYS A 60 11.73 -19.95 21.34
CA LYS A 60 11.53 -19.02 22.45
C LYS A 60 12.84 -18.26 22.75
N ASP A 61 12.71 -17.00 23.08
CA ASP A 61 13.81 -16.07 23.39
C ASP A 61 14.75 -15.77 22.18
N THR A 62 14.32 -16.08 20.95
CA THR A 62 15.05 -15.64 19.76
C THR A 62 14.93 -14.12 19.60
N VAL A 63 16.07 -13.44 19.55
CA VAL A 63 16.10 -12.00 19.26
C VAL A 63 16.02 -11.80 17.74
N ILE A 64 14.89 -11.25 17.29
CA ILE A 64 14.68 -10.88 15.88
C ILE A 64 14.72 -9.37 15.82
N GLY A 65 15.74 -8.82 15.16
CA GLY A 65 15.87 -7.38 14.97
C GLY A 65 15.07 -6.88 13.77
N PRO A 66 15.06 -5.55 13.55
CA PRO A 66 14.43 -4.93 12.38
C PRO A 66 14.98 -5.53 11.08
N ASN A 67 14.13 -5.70 10.09
CA ASN A 67 14.45 -6.25 8.77
C ASN A 67 15.03 -7.68 8.75
N ASN A 68 14.95 -8.42 9.87
CA ASN A 68 15.36 -9.81 9.98
C ASN A 68 14.18 -10.80 9.96
N TRP A 69 13.00 -10.34 9.56
CA TRP A 69 11.77 -11.13 9.49
C TRP A 69 11.58 -11.89 8.16
N GLY A 70 12.69 -12.15 7.44
CA GLY A 70 12.65 -12.89 6.17
C GLY A 70 12.04 -12.12 5.00
N CYS A 71 11.77 -10.84 5.19
CA CYS A 71 11.31 -9.93 4.14
C CYS A 71 11.71 -8.49 4.47
N GLY A 72 11.69 -7.62 3.47
CA GLY A 72 12.14 -6.25 3.61
C GLY A 72 13.63 -6.08 3.28
N GLU A 73 14.14 -4.89 3.51
CA GLU A 73 15.55 -4.57 3.24
C GLU A 73 16.44 -5.16 4.33
N SER A 74 17.40 -6.00 3.92
CA SER A 74 18.45 -6.44 4.82
C SER A 74 19.41 -5.28 5.09
N THR A 75 19.48 -4.83 6.34
CA THR A 75 20.42 -3.79 6.79
C THR A 75 21.84 -4.29 7.01
N THR A 76 22.20 -5.49 6.53
CA THR A 76 23.55 -6.01 6.66
C THR A 76 24.51 -5.32 5.69
N GLY A 77 24.97 -4.11 6.06
CA GLY A 77 26.32 -3.62 5.77
C GLY A 77 26.76 -3.42 4.33
N SER A 78 25.89 -3.19 3.38
CA SER A 78 26.31 -2.81 2.02
C SER A 78 25.49 -1.64 1.50
N SER A 79 26.19 -0.65 0.95
CA SER A 79 25.58 0.51 0.24
C SER A 79 24.82 0.01 -0.99
N PHE A 80 23.66 -0.60 -0.79
CA PHE A 80 22.81 -1.03 -1.87
C PHE A 80 21.91 0.14 -2.28
N VAL A 81 22.05 0.58 -3.52
CA VAL A 81 21.06 1.44 -4.15
C VAL A 81 19.78 0.62 -4.25
N ILE A 82 18.82 0.94 -3.39
CA ILE A 82 17.55 0.25 -3.32
C ILE A 82 16.76 0.58 -4.60
N ALA A 83 16.80 -0.35 -5.55
CA ALA A 83 15.85 -0.30 -6.65
C ALA A 83 14.44 -0.47 -6.07
N PRO A 84 13.44 0.29 -6.52
CA PRO A 84 12.07 0.13 -6.04
C PRO A 84 11.61 -1.33 -6.27
N ILE A 85 10.95 -1.90 -5.27
CA ILE A 85 10.46 -3.30 -5.30
C ILE A 85 9.44 -3.49 -6.42
N SER A 86 8.65 -2.44 -6.68
CA SER A 86 7.76 -2.36 -7.85
C SER A 86 7.65 -0.91 -8.30
N GLN A 87 6.93 -0.67 -9.39
CA GLN A 87 6.70 0.68 -9.90
C GLN A 87 6.09 1.62 -8.82
N TYR A 88 5.32 1.09 -7.88
CA TYR A 88 4.61 1.87 -6.86
C TYR A 88 5.11 1.65 -5.43
N VAL A 89 6.03 0.70 -5.21
CA VAL A 89 6.62 0.38 -3.90
C VAL A 89 8.09 0.71 -3.91
N ALA A 90 8.47 1.71 -3.11
CA ALA A 90 9.85 2.13 -2.94
C ALA A 90 10.60 1.16 -2.02
N SER A 91 10.03 0.85 -0.86
CA SER A 91 10.65 -0.03 0.13
C SER A 91 9.61 -0.75 0.98
N ILE A 92 10.02 -1.89 1.53
CA ILE A 92 9.32 -2.64 2.56
C ILE A 92 10.32 -2.86 3.69
N SER A 93 9.93 -2.55 4.91
CA SER A 93 10.75 -2.77 6.11
C SER A 93 9.92 -3.43 7.20
N THR A 94 10.60 -4.09 8.14
CA THR A 94 9.99 -4.67 9.33
C THR A 94 10.65 -4.13 10.59
N ASP A 95 9.86 -3.94 11.67
CA ASP A 95 10.38 -3.56 12.97
C ASP A 95 10.72 -4.79 13.85
N ASP A 96 11.09 -4.55 15.11
CA ASP A 96 11.41 -5.60 16.09
C ASP A 96 10.25 -6.55 16.40
N ASN A 97 9.01 -6.13 16.17
CA ASN A 97 7.80 -6.92 16.41
C ASN A 97 7.18 -7.46 15.11
N GLY A 98 7.89 -7.39 14.00
CA GLY A 98 7.38 -7.85 12.71
C GLY A 98 6.28 -6.97 12.13
N VAL A 99 6.15 -5.72 12.56
CA VAL A 99 5.28 -4.74 11.90
C VAL A 99 5.88 -4.40 10.55
N ILE A 100 5.13 -4.65 9.49
CA ILE A 100 5.57 -4.42 8.13
C ILE A 100 5.20 -2.99 7.73
N THR A 101 6.18 -2.20 7.32
CA THR A 101 5.99 -0.84 6.80
C THR A 101 6.31 -0.81 5.32
N VAL A 102 5.38 -0.30 4.52
CA VAL A 102 5.60 -0.01 3.09
C VAL A 102 5.73 1.47 2.88
N VAL A 103 6.68 1.86 2.05
CA VAL A 103 6.81 3.21 1.51
C VAL A 103 6.49 3.18 0.02
N THR A 104 5.58 4.03 -0.42
CA THR A 104 5.24 4.17 -1.84
C THR A 104 6.30 5.00 -2.57
N THR A 105 6.46 4.76 -3.87
CA THR A 105 7.36 5.56 -4.71
C THR A 105 6.87 6.99 -4.87
N GLY A 106 7.81 7.92 -5.19
CA GLY A 106 7.49 9.32 -5.49
C GLY A 106 6.92 9.58 -6.88
N VAL A 107 6.44 8.55 -7.61
CA VAL A 107 5.94 8.73 -8.97
C VAL A 107 4.66 9.56 -9.01
N SER A 108 4.58 10.49 -9.95
CA SER A 108 3.44 11.41 -10.11
C SER A 108 2.10 10.66 -10.32
N ALA A 109 2.16 9.43 -10.82
CA ALA A 109 1.01 8.57 -11.03
C ALA A 109 0.25 8.21 -9.73
N LEU A 110 0.90 8.34 -8.56
CA LEU A 110 0.29 8.14 -7.24
C LEU A 110 -0.31 9.43 -6.67
N GLY A 111 -0.07 10.59 -7.28
CA GLY A 111 -0.57 11.87 -6.80
C GLY A 111 -0.29 12.09 -5.31
N PRO A 112 -1.32 12.41 -4.48
CA PRO A 112 -1.11 12.63 -3.05
C PRO A 112 -0.72 11.39 -2.22
N ALA A 113 -0.76 10.19 -2.81
CA ALA A 113 -0.30 8.94 -2.17
C ALA A 113 1.17 8.64 -2.48
N ALA A 114 1.88 9.51 -3.23
CA ALA A 114 3.30 9.37 -3.52
C ALA A 114 4.14 9.63 -2.26
N GLY A 115 5.15 8.79 -2.02
CA GLY A 115 6.07 8.92 -0.89
C GLY A 115 5.41 8.74 0.49
N THR A 116 4.25 8.12 0.55
CA THR A 116 3.52 7.87 1.79
C THR A 116 3.74 6.46 2.32
N THR A 117 3.40 6.25 3.58
CA THR A 117 3.56 4.95 4.26
C THR A 117 2.22 4.31 4.59
N LEU A 118 2.21 2.99 4.60
CA LEU A 118 1.17 2.18 5.23
C LEU A 118 1.83 1.07 6.06
N THR A 119 1.14 0.59 7.10
CA THR A 119 1.67 -0.41 8.01
C THR A 119 0.73 -1.60 8.16
N LEU A 120 1.31 -2.78 8.37
CA LEU A 120 0.61 -4.01 8.71
C LEU A 120 1.17 -4.56 10.01
N THR A 121 0.35 -4.57 11.05
CA THR A 121 0.72 -5.06 12.38
C THR A 121 0.20 -6.49 12.56
N PRO A 122 1.06 -7.48 12.87
CA PRO A 122 0.61 -8.83 13.18
C PRO A 122 -0.22 -8.83 14.48
N THR A 123 -1.33 -9.57 14.48
CA THR A 123 -2.28 -9.58 15.60
C THR A 123 -2.64 -10.99 16.04
N ASP A 124 -3.08 -11.09 17.30
CA ASP A 124 -3.67 -12.29 17.88
C ASP A 124 -5.18 -12.41 17.52
N ALA A 125 -5.83 -13.45 18.05
CA ALA A 125 -7.25 -13.72 17.82
C ALA A 125 -8.18 -12.59 18.34
N ASN A 126 -7.72 -11.76 19.27
CA ASN A 126 -8.47 -10.62 19.81
C ASN A 126 -8.19 -9.32 19.02
N GLY A 127 -7.34 -9.39 17.99
CA GLY A 127 -6.90 -8.21 17.23
C GLY A 127 -5.85 -7.35 17.95
N ALA A 128 -5.28 -7.84 19.06
CA ALA A 128 -4.20 -7.16 19.76
C ALA A 128 -2.86 -7.36 19.05
N PRO A 129 -2.00 -6.32 18.98
CA PRO A 129 -0.67 -6.43 18.37
C PRO A 129 0.17 -7.52 19.05
N LEU A 130 0.86 -8.33 18.24
CA LEU A 130 1.83 -9.30 18.74
C LEU A 130 3.18 -8.62 19.02
N SER A 131 3.85 -9.13 20.06
CA SER A 131 5.23 -8.77 20.39
C SER A 131 6.15 -9.95 20.09
N VAL A 132 7.40 -9.66 19.71
CA VAL A 132 8.46 -10.69 19.52
C VAL A 132 8.63 -11.58 20.76
N THR A 133 8.36 -11.08 21.95
CA THR A 133 8.42 -11.85 23.19
C THR A 133 7.35 -12.95 23.31
N ALA A 134 6.32 -12.91 22.44
CA ALA A 134 5.26 -13.91 22.40
C ALA A 134 5.64 -15.17 21.56
N ILE A 135 6.80 -15.19 20.92
CA ILE A 135 7.27 -16.33 20.12
C ILE A 135 7.56 -17.55 21.02
N PRO A 136 7.18 -18.77 20.62
CA PRO A 136 6.41 -19.11 19.41
C PRO A 136 4.91 -18.89 19.57
N ARG A 137 4.27 -18.27 18.59
CA ARG A 137 2.82 -18.01 18.57
C ARG A 137 2.27 -17.94 17.15
N GLN A 138 1.00 -18.29 16.99
CA GLN A 138 0.30 -18.14 15.71
C GLN A 138 -0.10 -16.68 15.51
N VAL A 139 0.12 -16.16 14.30
CA VAL A 139 -0.43 -14.89 13.84
C VAL A 139 -1.82 -15.18 13.27
N GLU A 140 -2.85 -14.63 13.88
CA GLU A 140 -4.24 -14.83 13.42
C GLU A 140 -4.64 -13.85 12.32
N GLY A 141 -4.01 -12.67 12.29
CA GLY A 141 -4.30 -11.67 11.28
C GLY A 141 -3.26 -10.56 11.22
N PHE A 142 -3.49 -9.65 10.27
CA PHE A 142 -2.71 -8.43 10.14
C PHE A 142 -3.65 -7.24 10.11
N LYS A 143 -3.48 -6.34 11.08
CA LYS A 143 -4.20 -5.07 11.11
C LYS A 143 -3.47 -4.07 10.24
N CYS A 144 -4.17 -3.58 9.21
CA CYS A 144 -3.64 -2.54 8.34
C CYS A 144 -3.95 -1.15 8.92
N ALA A 145 -2.97 -0.24 8.86
CA ALA A 145 -3.13 1.16 9.21
C ALA A 145 -2.51 2.06 8.14
N HIS A 146 -3.10 3.24 7.98
CA HIS A 146 -2.79 4.15 6.88
C HIS A 146 -1.41 4.81 6.96
N GLY A 147 -0.73 4.82 8.13
CA GLY A 147 0.52 5.55 8.29
C GLY A 147 0.36 7.03 7.92
N THR A 148 1.11 7.48 6.92
CA THR A 148 0.99 8.85 6.35
C THR A 148 0.11 8.91 5.10
N MET A 149 -0.40 7.78 4.62
CA MET A 149 -1.21 7.72 3.41
C MET A 149 -2.61 8.29 3.65
N PRO A 150 -3.15 9.12 2.74
CA PRO A 150 -4.53 9.58 2.86
C PRO A 150 -5.53 8.41 2.79
N GLU A 151 -6.41 8.30 3.78
CA GLU A 151 -7.37 7.20 3.95
C GLU A 151 -8.24 6.94 2.72
N LYS A 152 -8.56 7.98 1.95
CA LYS A 152 -9.39 7.87 0.75
C LYS A 152 -8.80 6.95 -0.33
N TYR A 153 -7.49 6.72 -0.33
CA TYR A 153 -6.81 5.86 -1.30
C TYR A 153 -6.62 4.42 -0.83
N LEU A 154 -6.90 4.15 0.45
CA LEU A 154 -6.77 2.82 0.99
C LEU A 154 -7.93 1.90 0.60
N PRO A 155 -7.67 0.60 0.41
CA PRO A 155 -8.72 -0.40 0.31
C PRO A 155 -9.50 -0.48 1.64
N GLY A 156 -10.73 -0.99 1.59
CA GLY A 156 -11.61 -1.06 2.76
C GLY A 156 -11.03 -1.86 3.95
N SER A 157 -10.12 -2.80 3.67
CA SER A 157 -9.42 -3.60 4.69
C SER A 157 -8.35 -2.83 5.48
N CYS A 158 -7.99 -1.61 5.05
CA CYS A 158 -6.95 -0.76 5.65
C CYS A 158 -7.48 0.59 6.15
N ARG A 159 -8.81 0.73 6.30
CA ARG A 159 -9.47 1.94 6.80
C ARG A 159 -9.81 1.80 8.28
#